data_4f438c3728dda0abac6b4133364e3b94
#
_entry.id   4f438c3728dda0abac6b4133364e3b94
#
_cell.length_a   1.000
_cell.length_b   1.000
_cell.length_c   1.000
_cell.angle_alpha   90.00
_cell.angle_beta   90.00
_cell.angle_gamma   90.00
#
_symmetry.space_group_name_H-M   'P 1'
#
loop_
_entity.id
_entity.type
_entity.pdbx_description
1 polymer ?
#
loop_
_entity_poly.entity_id
_entity_poly.type
_entity_poly.pdbx_seq_one_letter_code
_entity_poly.pdbx_strand_id
1 'polypeptide(L)'
;MVIGAVGLLIVAWFRIRPAIYRDVKHWAVLAWWSLPLLFAPPIFSHDAYSYAAHGWLLHNDLNPYEASPSVLPGTFADQVAWLWRYTPSPYGPLSLTMSHWLVEAAGLNPYYSAVAQRIPALIGVALLVHYLPRIAVQLRLDPRRTAWFATINPLMVIDLVGGAHNDALMLGMIALALHFAYRGWFWPAVVAVGVGMSIKQPALLAAVPVAVIGSGWASWRPPDLLRVLPRALMTVAGVIGVFVGVTLLTGLGFGWISAMAVPGMIVTLAPFSLLGWALQHLLEFLGLTDAAAWAMPAATAVSSAIMTGVIGWLFVRFARTRPL
;
A
#
# COMPACT_ATOMS: atom_id res chain seq x y z
N MET A 1 -28.41 1.65 -0.86
CA MET A 1 -28.06 0.22 -0.69
C MET A 1 -26.61 0.00 -0.26
N VAL A 2 -25.61 0.56 -0.92
CA VAL A 2 -24.17 0.33 -0.62
C VAL A 2 -23.79 0.71 0.81
N ILE A 3 -24.15 1.90 1.30
CA ILE A 3 -23.87 2.36 2.66
C ILE A 3 -24.47 1.38 3.70
N GLY A 4 -25.68 0.90 3.46
CA GLY A 4 -26.33 -0.07 4.34
C GLY A 4 -25.58 -1.41 4.39
N ALA A 5 -25.09 -1.90 3.24
CA ALA A 5 -24.29 -3.13 3.16
C ALA A 5 -22.95 -2.98 3.91
N VAL A 6 -22.27 -1.84 3.77
CA VAL A 6 -21.05 -1.52 4.53
C VAL A 6 -21.35 -1.46 6.03
N GLY A 7 -22.46 -0.82 6.43
CA GLY A 7 -22.90 -0.77 7.82
C GLY A 7 -23.15 -2.16 8.41
N LEU A 8 -23.83 -3.04 7.67
CA LEU A 8 -24.06 -4.43 8.06
C LEU A 8 -22.74 -5.21 8.21
N LEU A 9 -21.81 -5.03 7.29
CA LEU A 9 -20.48 -5.66 7.38
C LEU A 9 -19.72 -5.20 8.63
N ILE A 10 -19.78 -3.91 8.97
CA ILE A 10 -19.18 -3.37 10.19
C ILE A 10 -19.84 -3.99 11.44
N VAL A 11 -21.16 -4.06 11.49
CA VAL A 11 -21.89 -4.68 12.60
C VAL A 11 -21.51 -6.17 12.73
N ALA A 12 -21.47 -6.92 11.62
CA ALA A 12 -21.06 -8.32 11.60
C ALA A 12 -19.62 -8.47 12.13
N TRP A 13 -18.69 -7.62 11.69
CA TRP A 13 -17.31 -7.61 12.17
C TRP A 13 -17.23 -7.42 13.68
N PHE A 14 -17.95 -6.45 14.25
CA PHE A 14 -17.98 -6.25 15.71
C PHE A 14 -18.61 -7.43 16.45
N ARG A 15 -19.60 -8.10 15.86
CA ARG A 15 -20.26 -9.27 16.45
C ARG A 15 -19.33 -10.48 16.60
N ILE A 16 -18.39 -10.68 15.67
CA ILE A 16 -17.46 -11.82 15.67
C ILE A 16 -16.12 -11.51 16.37
N ARG A 17 -16.06 -10.44 17.18
CA ARG A 17 -14.84 -10.12 17.93
C ARG A 17 -14.45 -11.24 18.91
N PRO A 18 -13.15 -11.47 19.18
CA PRO A 18 -12.68 -12.58 20.03
C PRO A 18 -13.21 -12.59 21.46
N ALA A 19 -13.69 -11.43 21.97
CA ALA A 19 -14.34 -11.33 23.26
C ALA A 19 -15.72 -12.05 23.31
N ILE A 20 -16.36 -12.23 22.14
CA ILE A 20 -17.68 -12.89 22.01
C ILE A 20 -17.51 -14.30 21.48
N TYR A 21 -16.70 -14.47 20.42
CA TYR A 21 -16.49 -15.75 19.75
C TYR A 21 -15.01 -16.11 19.71
N ARG A 22 -14.62 -17.18 20.43
CA ARG A 22 -13.19 -17.58 20.52
C ARG A 22 -12.71 -18.41 19.34
N ASP A 23 -13.59 -19.16 18.69
CA ASP A 23 -13.22 -20.19 17.71
C ASP A 23 -13.53 -19.83 16.25
N VAL A 24 -13.62 -18.53 15.95
CA VAL A 24 -13.84 -18.08 14.58
C VAL A 24 -12.60 -18.32 13.72
N LYS A 25 -12.77 -19.05 12.64
CA LYS A 25 -11.74 -19.19 11.60
C LYS A 25 -11.71 -17.92 10.73
N HIS A 26 -10.93 -16.93 11.11
CA HIS A 26 -10.91 -15.62 10.46
C HIS A 26 -10.66 -15.69 8.96
N TRP A 27 -9.76 -16.59 8.50
CA TRP A 27 -9.52 -16.81 7.07
C TRP A 27 -10.78 -17.28 6.32
N ALA A 28 -11.63 -18.12 6.95
CA ALA A 28 -12.86 -18.61 6.32
C ALA A 28 -13.91 -17.48 6.24
N VAL A 29 -14.01 -16.65 7.28
CA VAL A 29 -14.88 -15.46 7.25
C VAL A 29 -14.44 -14.51 6.14
N LEU A 30 -13.14 -14.24 6.05
CA LEU A 30 -12.58 -13.39 4.98
C LEU A 30 -12.93 -13.96 3.60
N ALA A 31 -12.67 -15.25 3.38
CA ALA A 31 -12.96 -15.91 2.11
C ALA A 31 -14.45 -15.80 1.76
N TRP A 32 -15.34 -16.05 2.74
CA TRP A 32 -16.77 -15.97 2.53
C TRP A 32 -17.26 -14.55 2.21
N TRP A 33 -16.77 -13.55 2.94
CA TRP A 33 -17.14 -12.15 2.69
C TRP A 33 -16.55 -11.61 1.38
N SER A 34 -15.40 -12.13 0.97
CA SER A 34 -14.73 -11.73 -0.28
C SER A 34 -15.33 -12.41 -1.51
N LEU A 35 -15.96 -13.57 -1.36
CA LEU A 35 -16.42 -14.39 -2.49
C LEU A 35 -17.28 -13.63 -3.51
N PRO A 36 -18.32 -12.86 -3.11
CA PRO A 36 -19.12 -12.10 -4.08
C PRO A 36 -18.33 -10.99 -4.78
N LEU A 37 -17.24 -10.51 -4.18
CA LEU A 37 -16.41 -9.44 -4.75
C LEU A 37 -15.41 -9.96 -5.78
N LEU A 38 -15.12 -11.27 -5.81
CA LEU A 38 -14.09 -11.82 -6.71
C LEU A 38 -14.46 -11.66 -8.19
N PHE A 39 -15.76 -11.72 -8.49
CA PHE A 39 -16.27 -11.66 -9.86
C PHE A 39 -16.97 -10.32 -10.18
N ALA A 40 -17.21 -9.50 -9.17
CA ALA A 40 -17.80 -8.18 -9.35
C ALA A 40 -16.78 -7.21 -10.00
N PRO A 41 -17.21 -6.14 -10.69
CA PRO A 41 -16.31 -5.08 -11.09
C PRO A 41 -15.58 -4.53 -9.85
N PRO A 42 -14.34 -4.00 -9.97
CA PRO A 42 -13.68 -3.28 -8.88
C PRO A 42 -14.57 -2.17 -8.33
N ILE A 43 -14.71 -2.11 -6.99
CA ILE A 43 -15.65 -1.21 -6.30
C ILE A 43 -14.89 -0.14 -5.49
N PHE A 44 -15.51 1.01 -5.32
CA PHE A 44 -15.03 2.16 -4.55
C PHE A 44 -13.73 2.81 -5.03
N SER A 45 -13.04 2.24 -6.02
CA SER A 45 -11.81 2.79 -6.59
C SER A 45 -11.72 2.50 -8.08
N HIS A 46 -11.07 3.40 -8.81
CA HIS A 46 -10.71 3.21 -10.22
C HIS A 46 -9.28 2.66 -10.38
N ASP A 47 -8.58 2.32 -9.30
CA ASP A 47 -7.16 1.95 -9.34
C ASP A 47 -6.92 0.67 -10.16
N ALA A 48 -7.76 -0.35 -10.02
CA ALA A 48 -7.65 -1.58 -10.80
C ALA A 48 -7.76 -1.33 -12.31
N TYR A 49 -8.59 -0.37 -12.71
CA TYR A 49 -8.67 0.05 -14.12
C TYR A 49 -7.43 0.81 -14.55
N SER A 50 -6.85 1.65 -13.66
CA SER A 50 -5.57 2.31 -13.92
C SER A 50 -4.45 1.30 -14.10
N TYR A 51 -4.37 0.27 -13.26
CA TYR A 51 -3.39 -0.81 -13.39
C TYR A 51 -3.54 -1.54 -14.73
N ALA A 52 -4.78 -1.90 -15.10
CA ALA A 52 -5.06 -2.53 -16.39
C ALA A 52 -4.67 -1.63 -17.58
N ALA A 53 -4.96 -0.32 -17.48
CA ALA A 53 -4.56 0.64 -18.52
C ALA A 53 -3.04 0.77 -18.64
N HIS A 54 -2.29 0.75 -17.53
CA HIS A 54 -0.82 0.72 -17.59
C HIS A 54 -0.29 -0.59 -18.19
N GLY A 55 -0.92 -1.73 -17.86
CA GLY A 55 -0.60 -3.01 -18.50
C GLY A 55 -0.87 -3.00 -20.00
N TRP A 56 -1.94 -2.30 -20.42
CA TRP A 56 -2.28 -2.10 -21.84
C TRP A 56 -1.27 -1.20 -22.56
N LEU A 57 -0.72 -0.17 -21.89
CA LEU A 57 0.38 0.63 -22.44
C LEU A 57 1.59 -0.27 -22.74
N LEU A 58 2.00 -1.11 -21.78
CA LEU A 58 3.12 -2.03 -21.95
C LEU A 58 2.89 -3.05 -23.08
N HIS A 59 1.66 -3.54 -23.26
CA HIS A 59 1.31 -4.41 -24.39
C HIS A 59 1.52 -3.72 -25.75
N ASN A 60 1.39 -2.40 -25.80
CA ASN A 60 1.61 -1.59 -27.00
C ASN A 60 3.01 -0.94 -27.04
N ASP A 61 4.00 -1.54 -26.35
CA ASP A 61 5.39 -1.09 -26.29
C ASP A 61 5.58 0.36 -25.80
N LEU A 62 4.61 0.88 -25.02
CA LEU A 62 4.66 2.20 -24.40
C LEU A 62 5.07 2.10 -22.93
N ASN A 63 6.08 2.89 -22.54
CA ASN A 63 6.53 2.95 -21.15
C ASN A 63 5.54 3.78 -20.30
N PRO A 64 4.85 3.18 -19.28
CA PRO A 64 3.88 3.90 -18.44
C PRO A 64 4.50 5.01 -17.58
N TYR A 65 5.81 5.11 -17.50
CA TYR A 65 6.50 6.21 -16.84
C TYR A 65 6.65 7.45 -17.73
N GLU A 66 6.48 7.28 -19.05
CA GLU A 66 6.60 8.34 -20.05
C GLU A 66 5.26 8.64 -20.72
N ALA A 67 4.41 7.61 -20.81
CA ALA A 67 3.11 7.68 -21.45
C ALA A 67 1.99 7.54 -20.42
N SER A 68 0.96 8.39 -20.51
CA SER A 68 -0.27 8.28 -19.73
C SER A 68 -1.31 7.42 -20.46
N PRO A 69 -2.33 6.86 -19.78
CA PRO A 69 -3.40 6.09 -20.42
C PRO A 69 -4.11 6.80 -21.58
N SER A 70 -4.15 8.14 -21.55
CA SER A 70 -4.81 8.94 -22.60
C SER A 70 -4.17 8.86 -23.98
N VAL A 71 -2.92 8.40 -24.10
CA VAL A 71 -2.24 8.26 -25.42
C VAL A 71 -2.79 7.09 -26.23
N LEU A 72 -3.47 6.14 -25.57
CA LEU A 72 -4.21 5.04 -26.22
C LEU A 72 -5.70 5.19 -25.90
N PRO A 73 -6.44 6.09 -26.58
CA PRO A 73 -7.86 6.31 -26.33
C PRO A 73 -8.66 5.02 -26.59
N GLY A 74 -9.68 4.81 -25.77
CA GLY A 74 -10.55 3.63 -25.83
C GLY A 74 -10.86 3.07 -24.45
N THR A 75 -11.47 1.88 -24.40
CA THR A 75 -12.10 1.31 -23.20
C THR A 75 -11.15 1.19 -22.01
N PHE A 76 -9.86 0.93 -22.21
CA PHE A 76 -8.88 0.90 -21.12
C PHE A 76 -8.68 2.28 -20.50
N ALA A 77 -8.50 3.31 -21.31
CA ALA A 77 -8.28 4.69 -20.84
C ALA A 77 -9.55 5.31 -20.27
N ASP A 78 -10.71 5.01 -20.84
CA ASP A 78 -12.00 5.63 -20.46
C ASP A 78 -12.46 5.23 -19.05
N GLN A 79 -12.02 4.09 -18.53
CA GLN A 79 -12.34 3.62 -17.19
C GLN A 79 -11.40 4.17 -16.11
N VAL A 80 -10.30 4.81 -16.51
CA VAL A 80 -9.33 5.40 -15.58
C VAL A 80 -9.90 6.72 -15.01
N ALA A 81 -9.71 6.95 -13.72
CA ALA A 81 -10.08 8.22 -13.09
C ALA A 81 -9.37 9.40 -13.79
N TRP A 82 -10.08 10.52 -13.92
CA TRP A 82 -9.67 11.66 -14.74
C TRP A 82 -8.20 12.05 -14.59
N LEU A 83 -7.72 12.23 -13.36
CA LEU A 83 -6.33 12.65 -13.13
C LEU A 83 -5.32 11.61 -13.63
N TRP A 84 -5.54 10.35 -13.27
CA TRP A 84 -4.64 9.24 -13.63
C TRP A 84 -4.67 8.91 -15.11
N ARG A 85 -5.73 9.31 -15.83
CA ARG A 85 -5.82 9.15 -17.28
C ARG A 85 -4.77 9.97 -18.01
N TYR A 86 -4.42 11.16 -17.48
CA TYR A 86 -3.54 12.14 -18.11
C TYR A 86 -2.16 12.24 -17.46
N THR A 87 -1.84 11.36 -16.54
CA THR A 87 -0.56 11.38 -15.82
C THR A 87 0.17 10.04 -15.96
N PRO A 88 1.53 10.07 -15.99
CA PRO A 88 2.34 8.86 -15.93
C PRO A 88 2.13 8.09 -14.62
N SER A 89 2.51 6.80 -14.64
CA SER A 89 2.33 5.90 -13.52
C SER A 89 3.28 6.20 -12.35
N PRO A 90 2.78 6.28 -11.11
CA PRO A 90 3.62 6.39 -9.91
C PRO A 90 4.01 5.03 -9.31
N TYR A 91 3.55 3.92 -9.89
CA TYR A 91 3.73 2.58 -9.32
C TYR A 91 5.11 1.99 -9.60
N GLY A 92 5.53 1.04 -8.77
CA GLY A 92 6.81 0.38 -8.94
C GLY A 92 6.84 -0.56 -10.18
N PRO A 93 8.05 -0.86 -10.68
CA PRO A 93 8.23 -1.61 -11.93
C PRO A 93 7.63 -3.01 -11.89
N LEU A 94 7.68 -3.69 -10.76
CA LEU A 94 7.08 -5.03 -10.61
C LEU A 94 5.56 -4.97 -10.71
N SER A 95 4.91 -3.93 -10.14
CA SER A 95 3.46 -3.75 -10.25
C SER A 95 3.03 -3.57 -11.71
N LEU A 96 3.75 -2.76 -12.47
CA LEU A 96 3.46 -2.53 -13.89
C LEU A 96 3.65 -3.80 -14.74
N THR A 97 4.73 -4.53 -14.50
CA THR A 97 5.00 -5.79 -15.19
C THR A 97 3.94 -6.85 -14.87
N MET A 98 3.53 -6.97 -13.61
CA MET A 98 2.40 -7.86 -13.24
C MET A 98 1.11 -7.45 -13.95
N SER A 99 0.82 -6.15 -14.01
CA SER A 99 -0.36 -5.64 -14.70
C SER A 99 -0.34 -5.97 -16.20
N HIS A 100 0.83 -5.89 -16.84
CA HIS A 100 1.01 -6.31 -18.22
C HIS A 100 0.68 -7.80 -18.42
N TRP A 101 1.26 -8.69 -17.63
CA TRP A 101 0.98 -10.12 -17.71
C TRP A 101 -0.49 -10.46 -17.45
N LEU A 102 -1.16 -9.74 -16.55
CA LEU A 102 -2.58 -9.93 -16.26
C LEU A 102 -3.47 -9.44 -17.41
N VAL A 103 -3.10 -8.38 -18.10
CA VAL A 103 -3.80 -7.91 -19.33
C VAL A 103 -3.68 -8.94 -20.44
N GLU A 104 -2.49 -9.49 -20.66
CA GLU A 104 -2.25 -10.57 -21.62
C GLU A 104 -3.09 -11.81 -21.28
N ALA A 105 -3.00 -12.28 -20.02
CA ALA A 105 -3.73 -13.44 -19.55
C ALA A 105 -5.27 -13.27 -19.59
N ALA A 106 -5.75 -12.02 -19.49
CA ALA A 106 -7.17 -11.68 -19.63
C ALA A 106 -7.64 -11.56 -21.09
N GLY A 107 -6.78 -11.91 -22.07
CA GLY A 107 -7.09 -11.84 -23.50
C GLY A 107 -7.37 -10.43 -23.98
N LEU A 108 -6.68 -9.43 -23.39
CA LEU A 108 -6.79 -8.02 -23.75
C LEU A 108 -8.21 -7.44 -23.56
N ASN A 109 -9.01 -8.07 -22.73
CA ASN A 109 -10.35 -7.60 -22.42
C ASN A 109 -10.30 -6.63 -21.24
N PRO A 110 -10.76 -5.37 -21.37
CA PRO A 110 -10.63 -4.35 -20.32
C PRO A 110 -11.28 -4.74 -18.98
N TYR A 111 -12.46 -5.37 -19.03
CA TYR A 111 -13.16 -5.81 -17.82
C TYR A 111 -12.41 -6.93 -17.11
N TYR A 112 -12.06 -8.00 -17.83
CA TYR A 112 -11.33 -9.12 -17.24
C TYR A 112 -9.92 -8.72 -16.80
N SER A 113 -9.28 -7.79 -17.49
CA SER A 113 -8.00 -7.21 -17.09
C SER A 113 -8.08 -6.48 -15.76
N ALA A 114 -9.12 -5.66 -15.53
CA ALA A 114 -9.35 -4.97 -14.27
C ALA A 114 -9.69 -5.97 -13.13
N VAL A 115 -10.52 -6.97 -13.40
CA VAL A 115 -10.84 -8.03 -12.42
C VAL A 115 -9.60 -8.85 -12.06
N ALA A 116 -8.73 -9.15 -13.03
CA ALA A 116 -7.50 -9.92 -12.81
C ALA A 116 -6.50 -9.20 -11.88
N GLN A 117 -6.57 -7.87 -11.75
CA GLN A 117 -5.73 -7.13 -10.78
C GLN A 117 -6.01 -7.55 -9.32
N ARG A 118 -7.08 -8.31 -9.04
CA ARG A 118 -7.29 -8.93 -7.73
C ARG A 118 -6.28 -10.04 -7.41
N ILE A 119 -5.67 -10.66 -8.40
CA ILE A 119 -4.70 -11.75 -8.16
C ILE A 119 -3.56 -11.29 -7.26
N PRO A 120 -2.78 -10.24 -7.58
CA PRO A 120 -1.76 -9.73 -6.68
C PRO A 120 -2.33 -9.23 -5.35
N ALA A 121 -3.51 -8.60 -5.34
CA ALA A 121 -4.16 -8.17 -4.10
C ALA A 121 -4.48 -9.36 -3.19
N LEU A 122 -5.04 -10.45 -3.71
CA LEU A 122 -5.34 -11.67 -2.96
C LEU A 122 -4.09 -12.36 -2.42
N ILE A 123 -2.98 -12.36 -3.18
CA ILE A 123 -1.68 -12.84 -2.69
C ILE A 123 -1.25 -12.01 -1.48
N GLY A 124 -1.34 -10.69 -1.56
CA GLY A 124 -1.05 -9.79 -0.44
C GLY A 124 -1.92 -10.04 0.78
N VAL A 125 -3.23 -10.17 0.58
CA VAL A 125 -4.19 -10.50 1.65
C VAL A 125 -3.86 -11.86 2.28
N ALA A 126 -3.52 -12.88 1.49
CA ALA A 126 -3.11 -14.19 2.01
C ALA A 126 -1.84 -14.09 2.87
N LEU A 127 -0.85 -13.30 2.45
CA LEU A 127 0.35 -13.02 3.24
C LEU A 127 -0.01 -12.34 4.58
N LEU A 128 -0.90 -11.33 4.56
CA LEU A 128 -1.34 -10.64 5.78
C LEU A 128 -2.05 -11.60 6.74
N VAL A 129 -3.00 -12.38 6.25
CA VAL A 129 -3.73 -13.38 7.04
C VAL A 129 -2.79 -14.41 7.67
N HIS A 130 -1.76 -14.79 6.93
CA HIS A 130 -0.81 -15.80 7.40
C HIS A 130 0.22 -15.25 8.38
N TYR A 131 0.79 -14.07 8.12
CA TYR A 131 1.94 -13.57 8.86
C TYR A 131 1.58 -12.65 10.02
N LEU A 132 0.51 -11.84 9.96
CA LEU A 132 0.17 -10.92 11.06
C LEU A 132 -0.11 -11.63 12.39
N PRO A 133 -0.88 -12.75 12.46
CA PRO A 133 -1.04 -13.48 13.71
C PRO A 133 0.27 -14.09 14.23
N ARG A 134 1.18 -14.52 13.33
CA ARG A 134 2.50 -15.05 13.69
C ARG A 134 3.42 -13.98 14.27
N ILE A 135 3.41 -12.78 13.70
CA ILE A 135 4.13 -11.62 14.23
C ILE A 135 3.55 -11.25 15.60
N ALA A 136 2.24 -11.30 15.78
CA ALA A 136 1.59 -11.04 17.06
C ALA A 136 2.11 -11.98 18.15
N VAL A 137 2.23 -13.29 17.86
CA VAL A 137 2.80 -14.27 18.79
C VAL A 137 4.25 -13.91 19.15
N GLN A 138 5.07 -13.55 18.15
CA GLN A 138 6.45 -13.13 18.38
C GLN A 138 6.55 -11.88 19.27
N LEU A 139 5.58 -10.98 19.13
CA LEU A 139 5.44 -9.77 19.95
C LEU A 139 4.71 -9.98 21.27
N ARG A 140 4.34 -11.22 21.64
CA ARG A 140 3.54 -11.57 22.81
C ARG A 140 2.18 -10.83 22.85
N LEU A 141 1.60 -10.59 21.69
CA LEU A 141 0.26 -10.07 21.50
C LEU A 141 -0.73 -11.23 21.25
N ASP A 142 -2.01 -10.95 21.46
CA ASP A 142 -3.07 -11.92 21.17
C ASP A 142 -3.24 -12.09 19.63
N PRO A 143 -2.90 -13.27 19.06
CA PRO A 143 -3.00 -13.51 17.63
C PRO A 143 -4.44 -13.51 17.12
N ARG A 144 -5.44 -13.84 17.98
CA ARG A 144 -6.86 -13.84 17.62
C ARG A 144 -7.38 -12.41 17.45
N ARG A 145 -6.99 -11.51 18.37
CA ARG A 145 -7.31 -10.09 18.25
C ARG A 145 -6.65 -9.47 17.03
N THR A 146 -5.40 -9.84 16.77
CA THR A 146 -4.67 -9.36 15.58
C THR A 146 -5.35 -9.86 14.31
N ALA A 147 -5.71 -11.15 14.22
CA ALA A 147 -6.43 -11.70 13.08
C ALA A 147 -7.78 -11.00 12.89
N TRP A 148 -8.58 -10.85 13.93
CA TRP A 148 -9.85 -10.15 13.86
C TRP A 148 -9.70 -8.70 13.38
N PHE A 149 -8.78 -7.95 14.00
CA PHE A 149 -8.62 -6.52 13.72
C PHE A 149 -8.00 -6.25 12.36
N ALA A 150 -6.95 -7.00 11.99
CA ALA A 150 -6.12 -6.68 10.85
C ALA A 150 -6.45 -7.48 9.58
N THR A 151 -7.14 -8.63 9.68
CA THR A 151 -7.35 -9.48 8.51
C THR A 151 -8.79 -9.60 8.04
N ILE A 152 -9.77 -9.36 8.92
CA ILE A 152 -11.20 -9.44 8.56
C ILE A 152 -11.96 -8.13 8.80
N ASN A 153 -11.26 -7.00 8.99
CA ASN A 153 -11.97 -5.74 9.07
C ASN A 153 -12.61 -5.38 7.71
N PRO A 154 -13.68 -4.59 7.72
CA PRO A 154 -14.39 -4.20 6.49
C PRO A 154 -13.49 -3.55 5.43
N LEU A 155 -12.48 -2.78 5.84
CA LEU A 155 -11.53 -2.15 4.92
C LEU A 155 -10.73 -3.19 4.14
N MET A 156 -10.29 -4.28 4.79
CA MET A 156 -9.61 -5.39 4.12
C MET A 156 -10.47 -5.98 3.00
N VAL A 157 -11.75 -6.23 3.29
CA VAL A 157 -12.68 -6.86 2.36
C VAL A 157 -13.05 -5.91 1.22
N ILE A 158 -13.42 -4.67 1.56
CA ILE A 158 -13.97 -3.71 0.60
C ILE A 158 -12.85 -3.10 -0.24
N ASP A 159 -11.80 -2.62 0.40
CA ASP A 159 -10.75 -1.84 -0.24
C ASP A 159 -9.71 -2.76 -0.90
N LEU A 160 -9.08 -3.64 -0.11
CA LEU A 160 -8.00 -4.47 -0.65
C LEU A 160 -8.52 -5.58 -1.60
N VAL A 161 -9.64 -6.24 -1.26
CA VAL A 161 -10.20 -7.29 -2.14
C VAL A 161 -11.14 -6.68 -3.17
N GLY A 162 -12.16 -5.93 -2.74
CA GLY A 162 -13.17 -5.33 -3.60
C GLY A 162 -12.60 -4.32 -4.59
N GLY A 163 -11.74 -3.41 -4.12
CA GLY A 163 -11.05 -2.41 -4.92
C GLY A 163 -9.83 -2.95 -5.68
N ALA A 164 -9.37 -4.16 -5.37
CA ALA A 164 -8.19 -4.79 -5.98
C ALA A 164 -6.90 -3.92 -5.84
N HIS A 165 -6.73 -3.26 -4.69
CA HIS A 165 -5.59 -2.38 -4.49
C HIS A 165 -4.27 -3.14 -4.36
N ASN A 166 -3.26 -2.70 -5.09
CA ASN A 166 -1.89 -3.24 -5.03
C ASN A 166 -1.21 -3.00 -3.67
N ASP A 167 -1.76 -2.09 -2.85
CA ASP A 167 -1.40 -1.91 -1.44
C ASP A 167 -1.46 -3.22 -0.66
N ALA A 168 -2.39 -4.11 -0.99
CA ALA A 168 -2.49 -5.41 -0.35
C ALA A 168 -1.21 -6.22 -0.49
N LEU A 169 -0.64 -6.30 -1.70
CA LEU A 169 0.59 -7.04 -1.96
C LEU A 169 1.79 -6.34 -1.30
N MET A 170 1.87 -5.01 -1.37
CA MET A 170 2.89 -4.24 -0.67
C MET A 170 2.86 -4.51 0.84
N LEU A 171 1.70 -4.42 1.48
CA LEU A 171 1.53 -4.68 2.91
C LEU A 171 1.82 -6.15 3.26
N GLY A 172 1.45 -7.08 2.38
CA GLY A 172 1.79 -8.50 2.51
C GLY A 172 3.30 -8.74 2.52
N MET A 173 4.04 -8.07 1.64
CA MET A 173 5.50 -8.13 1.60
C MET A 173 6.14 -7.49 2.84
N ILE A 174 5.58 -6.41 3.38
CA ILE A 174 5.99 -5.82 4.65
C ILE A 174 5.80 -6.82 5.80
N ALA A 175 4.64 -7.46 5.88
CA ALA A 175 4.37 -8.47 6.92
C ALA A 175 5.34 -9.66 6.82
N LEU A 176 5.62 -10.12 5.60
CA LEU A 176 6.61 -11.17 5.33
C LEU A 176 8.01 -10.74 5.78
N ALA A 177 8.43 -9.51 5.44
CA ALA A 177 9.73 -8.96 5.83
C ALA A 177 9.88 -8.89 7.37
N LEU A 178 8.87 -8.39 8.07
CA LEU A 178 8.87 -8.32 9.53
C LEU A 178 8.91 -9.72 10.15
N HIS A 179 8.14 -10.69 9.62
CA HIS A 179 8.20 -12.06 10.08
C HIS A 179 9.61 -12.65 9.94
N PHE A 180 10.26 -12.48 8.81
CA PHE A 180 11.63 -12.92 8.58
C PHE A 180 12.62 -12.23 9.52
N ALA A 181 12.49 -10.92 9.72
CA ALA A 181 13.35 -10.17 10.63
C ALA A 181 13.25 -10.71 12.08
N TYR A 182 12.04 -10.96 12.59
CA TYR A 182 11.82 -11.56 13.92
C TYR A 182 12.31 -13.02 14.03
N ARG A 183 12.41 -13.74 12.89
CA ARG A 183 13.01 -15.08 12.83
C ARG A 183 14.54 -15.04 12.73
N GLY A 184 15.14 -13.87 12.68
CA GLY A 184 16.57 -13.68 12.47
C GLY A 184 17.02 -13.86 11.01
N TRP A 185 16.09 -13.98 10.08
CA TRP A 185 16.36 -14.18 8.65
C TRP A 185 16.54 -12.82 7.96
N PHE A 186 17.71 -12.21 8.18
CA PHE A 186 17.99 -10.84 7.76
C PHE A 186 17.86 -10.63 6.24
N TRP A 187 18.57 -11.41 5.43
CA TRP A 187 18.56 -11.22 3.98
C TRP A 187 17.20 -11.50 3.33
N PRO A 188 16.46 -12.57 3.68
CA PRO A 188 15.07 -12.72 3.25
C PRO A 188 14.18 -11.54 3.62
N ALA A 189 14.38 -10.93 4.81
CA ALA A 189 13.65 -9.74 5.20
C ALA A 189 13.98 -8.54 4.30
N VAL A 190 15.27 -8.30 4.01
CA VAL A 190 15.74 -7.25 3.10
C VAL A 190 15.18 -7.44 1.69
N VAL A 191 15.23 -8.67 1.16
CA VAL A 191 14.66 -8.99 -0.17
C VAL A 191 13.16 -8.72 -0.19
N ALA A 192 12.42 -9.13 0.83
CA ALA A 192 10.98 -8.91 0.90
C ALA A 192 10.62 -7.40 0.90
N VAL A 193 11.40 -6.55 1.60
CA VAL A 193 11.22 -5.08 1.54
C VAL A 193 11.50 -4.55 0.14
N GLY A 194 12.59 -4.98 -0.51
CA GLY A 194 12.97 -4.52 -1.86
C GLY A 194 11.93 -4.91 -2.93
N VAL A 195 11.40 -6.14 -2.84
CA VAL A 195 10.30 -6.59 -3.70
C VAL A 195 9.03 -5.77 -3.40
N GLY A 196 8.70 -5.54 -2.13
CA GLY A 196 7.58 -4.68 -1.73
C GLY A 196 7.71 -3.26 -2.29
N MET A 197 8.92 -2.67 -2.23
CA MET A 197 9.23 -1.35 -2.81
C MET A 197 9.05 -1.35 -4.35
N SER A 198 9.36 -2.47 -5.01
CA SER A 198 9.17 -2.62 -6.46
C SER A 198 7.69 -2.74 -6.87
N ILE A 199 6.79 -2.93 -5.91
CA ILE A 199 5.34 -2.86 -6.09
C ILE A 199 4.88 -1.43 -5.82
N LYS A 200 5.21 -0.90 -4.63
CA LYS A 200 4.85 0.45 -4.20
C LYS A 200 5.88 0.98 -3.19
N GLN A 201 6.38 2.17 -3.43
CA GLN A 201 7.51 2.76 -2.72
C GLN A 201 7.36 2.85 -1.18
N PRO A 202 6.16 3.05 -0.59
CA PRO A 202 6.02 3.11 0.87
C PRO A 202 6.48 1.86 1.61
N ALA A 203 6.66 0.71 0.92
CA ALA A 203 7.26 -0.48 1.52
C ALA A 203 8.67 -0.23 2.08
N LEU A 204 9.40 0.76 1.57
CA LEU A 204 10.71 1.19 2.07
C LEU A 204 10.68 1.52 3.58
N LEU A 205 9.56 1.98 4.12
CA LEU A 205 9.42 2.26 5.56
C LEU A 205 9.70 1.01 6.43
N ALA A 206 9.47 -0.18 5.89
CA ALA A 206 9.79 -1.44 6.58
C ALA A 206 11.30 -1.70 6.71
N ALA A 207 12.16 -0.99 5.97
CA ALA A 207 13.60 -1.10 6.12
C ALA A 207 14.06 -0.69 7.54
N VAL A 208 13.37 0.28 8.16
CA VAL A 208 13.69 0.74 9.52
C VAL A 208 13.56 -0.39 10.55
N PRO A 209 12.40 -1.02 10.75
CA PRO A 209 12.29 -2.13 11.69
C PRO A 209 13.19 -3.33 11.31
N VAL A 210 13.39 -3.64 10.02
CA VAL A 210 14.30 -4.72 9.59
C VAL A 210 15.74 -4.43 9.99
N ALA A 211 16.19 -3.18 9.91
CA ALA A 211 17.53 -2.79 10.35
C ALA A 211 17.69 -2.91 11.88
N VAL A 212 16.64 -2.57 12.64
CA VAL A 212 16.68 -2.53 14.11
C VAL A 212 16.48 -3.91 14.73
N ILE A 213 15.55 -4.73 14.22
CA ILE A 213 15.28 -6.07 14.75
C ILE A 213 16.55 -6.93 14.65
N GLY A 214 17.02 -7.45 15.77
CA GLY A 214 18.22 -8.28 15.87
C GLY A 214 19.54 -7.52 15.74
N SER A 215 19.55 -6.17 15.82
CA SER A 215 20.77 -5.35 15.84
C SER A 215 21.46 -5.30 17.21
N GLY A 216 20.77 -5.75 18.26
CA GLY A 216 21.24 -5.59 19.64
C GLY A 216 21.06 -4.15 20.17
N TRP A 217 20.23 -3.35 19.51
CA TRP A 217 19.92 -1.99 19.98
C TRP A 217 19.19 -2.02 21.33
N ALA A 218 19.79 -1.44 22.35
CA ALA A 218 19.26 -1.43 23.71
C ALA A 218 18.85 -0.03 24.18
N SER A 219 19.47 1.04 23.66
CA SER A 219 19.19 2.41 24.09
C SER A 219 19.51 3.45 23.02
N TRP A 220 19.06 4.69 23.26
CA TRP A 220 19.36 5.86 22.41
C TRP A 220 20.77 6.44 22.60
N ARG A 221 21.64 5.78 23.38
CA ARG A 221 23.01 6.24 23.57
C ARG A 221 23.82 6.05 22.30
N PRO A 222 24.77 6.96 22.00
CA PRO A 222 25.59 6.89 20.79
C PRO A 222 26.25 5.52 20.53
N PRO A 223 26.81 4.79 21.54
CA PRO A 223 27.39 3.48 21.29
C PRO A 223 26.38 2.43 20.82
N ASP A 224 25.13 2.48 21.29
CA ASP A 224 24.09 1.54 20.88
C ASP A 224 23.55 1.90 19.49
N LEU A 225 23.44 3.18 19.16
CA LEU A 225 23.10 3.64 17.82
C LEU A 225 24.16 3.25 16.78
N LEU A 226 25.45 3.34 17.15
CA LEU A 226 26.54 2.90 16.27
C LEU A 226 26.48 1.39 15.96
N ARG A 227 25.95 0.56 16.85
CA ARG A 227 25.72 -0.88 16.57
C ARG A 227 24.67 -1.14 15.51
N VAL A 228 23.66 -0.24 15.40
CA VAL A 228 22.61 -0.35 14.38
C VAL A 228 23.11 0.06 13.00
N LEU A 229 24.09 0.98 12.94
CA LEU A 229 24.52 1.61 11.70
C LEU A 229 24.95 0.64 10.60
N PRO A 230 25.84 -0.38 10.85
CA PRO A 230 26.22 -1.32 9.80
C PRO A 230 25.02 -2.09 9.24
N ARG A 231 24.10 -2.51 10.13
CA ARG A 231 22.89 -3.23 9.74
C ARG A 231 21.92 -2.34 8.97
N ALA A 232 21.79 -1.06 9.36
CA ALA A 232 20.99 -0.07 8.64
C ALA A 232 21.56 0.17 7.23
N LEU A 233 22.87 0.35 7.10
CA LEU A 233 23.53 0.50 5.79
C LEU A 233 23.34 -0.74 4.91
N MET A 234 23.54 -1.95 5.46
CA MET A 234 23.28 -3.21 4.72
C MET A 234 21.82 -3.34 4.31
N THR A 235 20.88 -2.94 5.18
CA THR A 235 19.44 -2.98 4.86
C THR A 235 19.13 -2.03 3.71
N VAL A 236 19.56 -0.78 3.80
CA VAL A 236 19.31 0.23 2.75
C VAL A 236 19.96 -0.18 1.43
N ALA A 237 21.24 -0.57 1.47
CA ALA A 237 21.95 -1.01 0.27
C ALA A 237 21.30 -2.24 -0.37
N GLY A 238 20.90 -3.24 0.45
CA GLY A 238 20.25 -4.45 -0.03
C GLY A 238 18.86 -4.18 -0.61
N VAL A 239 18.03 -3.35 0.06
CA VAL A 239 16.69 -2.97 -0.44
C VAL A 239 16.81 -2.23 -1.77
N ILE A 240 17.72 -1.23 -1.85
CA ILE A 240 17.99 -0.51 -3.09
C ILE A 240 18.52 -1.47 -4.16
N GLY A 241 19.44 -2.37 -3.81
CA GLY A 241 20.00 -3.35 -4.74
C GLY A 241 18.91 -4.27 -5.34
N VAL A 242 17.98 -4.77 -4.52
CA VAL A 242 16.83 -5.57 -5.00
C VAL A 242 15.92 -4.72 -5.90
N PHE A 243 15.59 -3.51 -5.47
CA PHE A 243 14.75 -2.61 -6.26
C PHE A 243 15.36 -2.27 -7.62
N VAL A 244 16.65 -1.91 -7.63
CA VAL A 244 17.41 -1.63 -8.88
C VAL A 244 17.46 -2.88 -9.75
N GLY A 245 17.73 -4.06 -9.16
CA GLY A 245 17.73 -5.33 -9.88
C GLY A 245 16.40 -5.61 -10.58
N VAL A 246 15.27 -5.43 -9.87
CA VAL A 246 13.93 -5.56 -10.45
C VAL A 246 13.71 -4.52 -11.55
N THR A 247 14.11 -3.27 -11.33
CA THR A 247 13.96 -2.19 -12.33
C THR A 247 14.73 -2.52 -13.61
N LEU A 248 15.96 -3.02 -13.51
CA LEU A 248 16.77 -3.42 -14.65
C LEU A 248 16.17 -4.63 -15.38
N LEU A 249 15.66 -5.62 -14.64
CA LEU A 249 15.03 -6.82 -15.22
C LEU A 249 13.74 -6.48 -15.99
N THR A 250 12.99 -5.48 -15.55
CA THR A 250 11.75 -5.05 -16.21
C THR A 250 12.01 -4.09 -17.39
N GLY A 251 13.18 -3.47 -17.46
CA GLY A 251 13.53 -2.50 -18.50
C GLY A 251 12.79 -1.15 -18.42
N LEU A 252 11.96 -0.92 -17.39
CA LEU A 252 11.09 0.26 -17.30
C LEU A 252 11.80 1.53 -16.85
N GLY A 253 12.97 1.41 -16.19
CA GLY A 253 13.71 2.56 -15.67
C GLY A 253 13.10 3.17 -14.39
N PHE A 254 13.50 4.41 -14.11
CA PHE A 254 13.20 5.10 -12.83
C PHE A 254 12.19 6.26 -12.96
N GLY A 255 11.41 6.29 -14.05
CA GLY A 255 10.50 7.39 -14.36
C GLY A 255 9.38 7.62 -13.33
N TRP A 256 9.07 6.61 -12.47
CA TRP A 256 8.13 6.76 -11.36
C TRP A 256 8.49 7.91 -10.39
N ILE A 257 9.78 8.32 -10.32
CA ILE A 257 10.23 9.40 -9.44
C ILE A 257 9.55 10.72 -9.79
N SER A 258 9.43 11.04 -11.07
CA SER A 258 8.75 12.26 -11.53
C SER A 258 7.23 12.21 -11.30
N ALA A 259 6.63 11.03 -11.33
CA ALA A 259 5.20 10.84 -11.10
C ALA A 259 4.79 10.88 -9.61
N MET A 260 5.74 10.84 -8.67
CA MET A 260 5.44 10.87 -7.21
C MET A 260 4.77 12.18 -6.74
N ALA A 261 4.87 13.27 -7.48
CA ALA A 261 4.21 14.53 -7.13
C ALA A 261 2.70 14.51 -7.38
N VAL A 262 2.24 13.65 -8.31
CA VAL A 262 0.84 13.60 -8.77
C VAL A 262 -0.17 13.29 -7.65
N PRO A 263 0.06 12.32 -6.73
CA PRO A 263 -0.87 12.05 -5.62
C PRO A 263 -1.17 13.27 -4.74
N GLY A 264 -0.22 14.19 -4.61
CA GLY A 264 -0.41 15.42 -3.83
C GLY A 264 -1.36 16.46 -4.47
N MET A 265 -1.72 16.27 -5.75
CA MET A 265 -2.63 17.16 -6.48
C MET A 265 -4.10 16.76 -6.32
N ILE A 266 -4.40 15.64 -5.67
CA ILE A 266 -5.76 15.10 -5.56
C ILE A 266 -6.40 15.56 -4.27
N VAL A 267 -7.61 16.11 -4.38
CA VAL A 267 -8.50 16.28 -3.22
C VAL A 267 -9.10 14.93 -2.88
N THR A 268 -8.78 14.44 -1.70
CA THR A 268 -9.28 13.18 -1.16
C THR A 268 -10.20 13.41 0.03
N LEU A 269 -10.89 12.38 0.51
CA LEU A 269 -11.69 12.43 1.75
C LEU A 269 -10.80 12.44 3.01
N ALA A 270 -9.48 12.50 2.88
CA ALA A 270 -8.59 12.66 4.02
C ALA A 270 -8.82 14.00 4.72
N PRO A 271 -8.82 14.05 6.07
CA PRO A 271 -9.19 15.26 6.82
C PRO A 271 -8.42 16.51 6.40
N PHE A 272 -7.11 16.40 6.21
CA PHE A 272 -6.29 17.54 5.79
C PHE A 272 -6.52 17.96 4.34
N SER A 273 -6.85 17.01 3.45
CA SER A 273 -7.23 17.32 2.07
C SER A 273 -8.53 18.11 2.03
N LEU A 274 -9.55 17.69 2.81
CA LEU A 274 -10.81 18.43 2.93
C LEU A 274 -10.64 19.80 3.57
N LEU A 275 -9.80 19.93 4.60
CA LEU A 275 -9.49 21.22 5.22
C LEU A 275 -8.77 22.15 4.25
N GLY A 276 -7.79 21.67 3.50
CA GLY A 276 -7.09 22.44 2.48
C GLY A 276 -8.03 22.91 1.38
N TRP A 277 -8.91 22.02 0.90
CA TRP A 277 -9.93 22.35 -0.09
C TRP A 277 -10.91 23.39 0.41
N ALA A 278 -11.46 23.22 1.61
CA ALA A 278 -12.40 24.17 2.21
C ALA A 278 -11.75 25.54 2.43
N LEU A 279 -10.52 25.58 2.91
CA LEU A 279 -9.75 26.82 3.11
C LEU A 279 -9.47 27.50 1.77
N GLN A 280 -9.10 26.77 0.74
CA GLN A 280 -8.87 27.31 -0.59
C GLN A 280 -10.11 28.04 -1.10
N HIS A 281 -11.29 27.39 -1.07
CA HIS A 281 -12.56 28.01 -1.55
C HIS A 281 -12.99 29.19 -0.69
N LEU A 282 -12.75 29.14 0.62
CA LEU A 282 -13.04 30.29 1.50
C LEU A 282 -12.16 31.50 1.14
N LEU A 283 -10.87 31.29 0.92
CA LEU A 283 -9.96 32.37 0.54
C LEU A 283 -10.27 32.93 -0.86
N GLU A 284 -10.62 32.07 -1.80
CA GLU A 284 -11.12 32.48 -3.14
C GLU A 284 -12.38 33.33 -3.01
N PHE A 285 -13.36 32.93 -2.19
CA PHE A 285 -14.59 33.71 -1.92
C PHE A 285 -14.29 35.08 -1.30
N LEU A 286 -13.26 35.18 -0.47
CA LEU A 286 -12.80 36.43 0.15
C LEU A 286 -11.93 37.31 -0.79
N GLY A 287 -11.69 36.86 -2.02
CA GLY A 287 -10.85 37.56 -3.00
C GLY A 287 -9.34 37.44 -2.74
N LEU A 288 -8.92 36.56 -1.83
CA LEU A 288 -7.52 36.34 -1.44
C LEU A 288 -6.88 35.22 -2.29
N THR A 289 -6.83 35.42 -3.61
CA THR A 289 -6.43 34.39 -4.59
C THR A 289 -5.00 33.87 -4.39
N ASP A 290 -4.05 34.77 -4.05
CA ASP A 290 -2.66 34.36 -3.81
C ASP A 290 -2.54 33.46 -2.56
N ALA A 291 -3.28 33.76 -1.50
CA ALA A 291 -3.33 32.93 -0.30
C ALA A 291 -4.06 31.60 -0.57
N ALA A 292 -5.09 31.59 -1.39
CA ALA A 292 -5.82 30.39 -1.78
C ALA A 292 -4.93 29.38 -2.48
N ALA A 293 -4.00 29.83 -3.33
CA ALA A 293 -3.04 28.96 -4.03
C ALA A 293 -2.15 28.14 -3.07
N TRP A 294 -1.93 28.64 -1.85
CA TRP A 294 -1.12 27.96 -0.84
C TRP A 294 -1.91 27.03 0.09
N ALA A 295 -3.22 27.07 0.09
CA ALA A 295 -4.05 26.33 1.04
C ALA A 295 -3.85 24.81 0.95
N MET A 296 -3.91 24.22 -0.26
CA MET A 296 -3.68 22.77 -0.47
C MET A 296 -2.23 22.36 -0.19
N PRO A 297 -1.19 23.04 -0.74
CA PRO A 297 0.20 22.74 -0.40
C PRO A 297 0.47 22.81 1.10
N ALA A 298 -0.03 23.82 1.81
CA ALA A 298 0.14 23.95 3.24
C ALA A 298 -0.53 22.82 4.03
N ALA A 299 -1.78 22.47 3.68
CA ALA A 299 -2.49 21.36 4.31
C ALA A 299 -1.75 20.03 4.10
N THR A 300 -1.20 19.79 2.91
CA THR A 300 -0.39 18.60 2.59
C THR A 300 0.91 18.58 3.40
N ALA A 301 1.61 19.71 3.50
CA ALA A 301 2.84 19.82 4.30
C ALA A 301 2.58 19.56 5.78
N VAL A 302 1.51 20.13 6.35
CA VAL A 302 1.10 19.91 7.75
C VAL A 302 0.75 18.44 7.98
N SER A 303 -0.04 17.83 7.09
CA SER A 303 -0.39 16.40 7.16
C SER A 303 0.86 15.51 7.15
N SER A 304 1.81 15.80 6.25
CA SER A 304 3.06 15.05 6.12
C SER A 304 3.94 15.20 7.37
N ALA A 305 4.02 16.41 7.93
CA ALA A 305 4.77 16.67 9.16
C ALA A 305 4.15 15.93 10.36
N ILE A 306 2.82 15.96 10.51
CA ILE A 306 2.11 15.22 11.55
C ILE A 306 2.33 13.70 11.39
N MET A 307 2.16 13.17 10.17
CA MET A 307 2.36 11.74 9.91
C MET A 307 3.79 11.30 10.24
N THR A 308 4.79 12.08 9.81
CA THR A 308 6.20 11.83 10.13
C THR A 308 6.44 11.86 11.65
N GLY A 309 5.85 12.84 12.34
CA GLY A 309 5.91 12.95 13.80
C GLY A 309 5.26 11.75 14.51
N VAL A 310 4.10 11.30 14.04
CA VAL A 310 3.40 10.12 14.59
C VAL A 310 4.21 8.85 14.36
N ILE A 311 4.74 8.64 13.14
CA ILE A 311 5.59 7.48 12.83
C ILE A 311 6.84 7.49 13.73
N GLY A 312 7.52 8.64 13.84
CA GLY A 312 8.68 8.80 14.70
C GLY A 312 8.35 8.54 16.18
N TRP A 313 7.23 9.09 16.67
CA TRP A 313 6.76 8.86 18.05
C TRP A 313 6.42 7.37 18.31
N LEU A 314 5.72 6.72 17.40
CA LEU A 314 5.40 5.29 17.50
C LEU A 314 6.69 4.46 17.53
N PHE A 315 7.65 4.79 16.67
CA PHE A 315 8.95 4.13 16.63
C PHE A 315 9.70 4.30 17.96
N VAL A 316 9.80 5.53 18.48
CA VAL A 316 10.43 5.83 19.78
C VAL A 316 9.72 5.09 20.91
N ARG A 317 8.39 5.10 20.93
CA ARG A 317 7.59 4.41 21.94
C ARG A 317 7.81 2.89 21.90
N PHE A 318 7.78 2.31 20.70
CA PHE A 318 8.03 0.89 20.48
C PHE A 318 9.44 0.49 20.96
N ALA A 319 10.45 1.26 20.58
CA ALA A 319 11.82 1.01 20.97
C ALA A 319 12.07 1.11 22.49
N ARG A 320 11.33 2.00 23.20
CA ARG A 320 11.43 2.14 24.65
C ARG A 320 10.71 1.04 25.42
N THR A 321 9.61 0.52 24.88
CA THR A 321 8.75 -0.44 25.59
C THR A 321 9.14 -1.89 25.35
N ARG A 322 9.90 -2.17 24.29
CA ARG A 322 10.33 -3.52 23.90
C ARG A 322 11.73 -3.45 23.34
N PRO A 323 12.78 -3.65 24.18
CA PRO A 323 14.12 -3.83 23.68
C PRO A 323 14.12 -5.03 22.72
N LEU A 324 14.53 -4.76 21.50
CA LEU A 324 14.53 -5.72 20.37
C LEU A 324 15.76 -6.62 20.43
#